data_700bac4121cd2caeaf3cacbce9dbef27
#
_entry.id   700bac4121cd2caeaf3cacbce9dbef27
#
_cell.length_a   1.000
_cell.length_b   1.000
_cell.length_c   1.000
_cell.angle_alpha   90.00
_cell.angle_beta   90.00
_cell.angle_gamma   90.00
#
_symmetry.space_group_name_H-M   'P 1'
#
loop_
_entity.id
_entity.type
_entity.pdbx_description
1 polymer ?
#
loop_
_entity_poly.entity_id
_entity_poly.type
_entity_poly.pdbx_seq_one_letter_code
_entity_poly.pdbx_strand_id
1 'polypeptide(L)'
;LIEFLPKCRKNGNEFEFSKDDLSSFGIREGISETIISTGLESPNAAPIGIIVKNERTFVRLFKGTHTWENVSKEKYLAANVVYDPLLFVRSTFFDLEPSEFDYVPVHGLSLPILKLASAWIVFECADLKNTDHALVADLIPVKAGFNEANWKSLPVPNRGFNAVLEATVHATRYQLTGEEKYLELIRHYESLASKCGGENEKKAMKLLYEVLGL
;
A
#
# COMPACT_ATOMS: atom_id res chain seq x y z
N LEU A 1 25.20 16.76 -0.01
CA LEU A 1 24.23 15.91 0.77
C LEU A 1 23.37 15.00 -0.10
N ILE A 2 23.85 14.65 -1.34
CA ILE A 2 23.14 13.82 -2.32
C ILE A 2 23.89 12.48 -2.56
N GLU A 3 24.88 12.14 -1.75
CA GLU A 3 25.73 10.95 -1.96
C GLU A 3 25.18 9.62 -1.39
N PHE A 4 23.96 9.58 -0.88
CA PHE A 4 23.33 8.36 -0.31
C PHE A 4 22.18 7.80 -1.16
N LEU A 5 22.05 8.19 -2.42
CA LEU A 5 21.16 7.46 -3.32
C LEU A 5 21.86 6.16 -3.76
N PRO A 6 21.17 5.01 -3.77
CA PRO A 6 21.76 3.76 -4.21
C PRO A 6 22.36 3.93 -5.63
N LYS A 7 23.39 3.15 -5.94
CA LYS A 7 24.08 3.16 -7.25
C LYS A 7 23.18 2.67 -8.39
N CYS A 8 22.01 3.25 -8.53
CA CYS A 8 21.10 2.99 -9.64
C CYS A 8 21.49 3.89 -10.81
N ARG A 9 21.61 3.33 -12.02
CA ARG A 9 21.90 4.10 -13.23
C ARG A 9 20.72 5.04 -13.50
N LYS A 10 20.96 6.34 -13.46
CA LYS A 10 19.96 7.37 -13.74
C LYS A 10 19.63 7.40 -15.22
N ASN A 11 18.37 7.11 -15.57
CA ASN A 11 17.68 7.72 -16.71
C ASN A 11 16.49 8.52 -16.14
N GLY A 12 16.74 9.78 -15.75
CA GLY A 12 15.75 10.59 -15.07
C GLY A 12 15.45 10.13 -13.63
N ASN A 13 14.22 10.24 -13.16
CA ASN A 13 13.75 9.81 -11.83
C ASN A 13 13.36 8.33 -11.77
N GLU A 14 13.73 7.53 -12.77
CA GLU A 14 13.42 6.10 -12.90
C GLU A 14 14.68 5.27 -12.71
N PHE A 15 14.55 4.09 -12.09
CA PHE A 15 15.67 3.21 -11.75
C PHE A 15 15.46 1.81 -12.31
N GLU A 16 16.49 1.21 -12.91
CA GLU A 16 16.56 -0.25 -13.08
C GLU A 16 16.89 -0.88 -11.72
N PHE A 17 16.07 -1.83 -11.31
CA PHE A 17 15.97 -2.28 -9.94
C PHE A 17 16.61 -3.65 -9.71
N SER A 18 17.34 -3.80 -8.58
CA SER A 18 17.73 -5.09 -8.02
C SER A 18 16.96 -5.37 -6.72
N LYS A 19 16.89 -6.65 -6.30
CA LYS A 19 16.22 -7.03 -5.03
C LYS A 19 16.80 -6.31 -3.80
N ASP A 20 18.08 -5.95 -3.84
CA ASP A 20 18.79 -5.30 -2.74
C ASP A 20 18.35 -3.83 -2.54
N ASP A 21 17.65 -3.28 -3.53
CA ASP A 21 17.24 -1.87 -3.51
C ASP A 21 15.89 -1.64 -2.78
N LEU A 22 15.13 -2.70 -2.44
CA LEU A 22 13.82 -2.59 -1.77
C LEU A 22 13.90 -1.82 -0.46
N SER A 23 14.98 -2.00 0.30
CA SER A 23 15.19 -1.30 1.57
C SER A 23 15.33 0.22 1.41
N SER A 24 15.80 0.69 0.26
CA SER A 24 15.89 2.12 -0.08
C SER A 24 14.52 2.77 -0.24
N PHE A 25 13.48 1.97 -0.51
CA PHE A 25 12.08 2.39 -0.60
C PHE A 25 11.30 2.10 0.70
N GLY A 26 11.98 1.67 1.77
CA GLY A 26 11.37 1.39 3.06
C GLY A 26 10.79 -0.01 3.22
N ILE A 27 10.85 -0.87 2.19
CA ILE A 27 10.39 -2.26 2.26
C ILE A 27 11.50 -3.12 2.87
N ARG A 28 11.21 -3.74 4.03
CA ARG A 28 12.19 -4.48 4.84
C ARG A 28 11.65 -5.86 5.22
N GLU A 29 12.49 -6.66 5.85
CA GLU A 29 12.09 -7.94 6.47
C GLU A 29 10.87 -7.75 7.38
N GLY A 30 9.87 -8.62 7.25
CA GLY A 30 8.57 -8.51 7.88
C GLY A 30 7.48 -8.09 6.91
N ILE A 31 6.51 -7.31 7.37
CA ILE A 31 5.39 -6.80 6.57
C ILE A 31 5.51 -5.28 6.50
N SER A 32 5.64 -4.75 5.28
CA SER A 32 5.64 -3.32 5.00
C SER A 32 4.30 -2.93 4.42
N GLU A 33 3.54 -2.10 5.13
CA GLU A 33 2.23 -1.64 4.66
C GLU A 33 2.38 -0.64 3.52
N THR A 34 1.72 -0.94 2.40
CA THR A 34 1.69 -0.10 1.19
C THR A 34 0.27 -0.01 0.67
N ILE A 35 0.02 0.91 -0.25
CA ILE A 35 -1.20 0.89 -1.04
C ILE A 35 -0.86 0.31 -2.41
N ILE A 36 -1.39 -0.86 -2.71
CA ILE A 36 -1.18 -1.52 -4.01
C ILE A 36 -2.14 -0.95 -5.03
N SER A 37 -1.62 -0.54 -6.18
CA SER A 37 -2.44 -0.21 -7.35
C SER A 37 -2.30 -1.25 -8.46
N THR A 38 -3.41 -1.54 -9.13
CA THR A 38 -3.58 -2.53 -10.21
C THR A 38 -4.65 -2.05 -11.19
N GLY A 39 -4.82 -2.77 -12.31
CA GLY A 39 -5.88 -2.51 -13.28
C GLY A 39 -5.42 -1.59 -14.41
N LEU A 40 -5.12 -2.17 -15.58
CA LEU A 40 -4.65 -1.43 -16.76
C LEU A 40 -5.75 -0.56 -17.37
N GLU A 41 -7.00 -1.06 -17.39
CA GLU A 41 -8.15 -0.35 -17.96
C GLU A 41 -8.93 0.44 -16.90
N SER A 42 -9.08 -0.13 -15.72
CA SER A 42 -9.80 0.47 -14.59
C SER A 42 -8.89 0.41 -13.35
N PRO A 43 -8.23 1.52 -12.99
CA PRO A 43 -7.29 1.52 -11.88
C PRO A 43 -8.01 1.27 -10.56
N ASN A 44 -7.43 0.40 -9.74
CA ASN A 44 -7.86 0.08 -8.39
C ASN A 44 -6.71 0.26 -7.42
N ALA A 45 -6.99 0.68 -6.20
CA ALA A 45 -6.02 0.78 -5.12
C ALA A 45 -6.54 0.18 -3.83
N ALA A 46 -5.70 -0.60 -3.13
CA ALA A 46 -6.06 -1.21 -1.85
C ALA A 46 -4.83 -1.34 -0.94
N PRO A 47 -4.96 -1.13 0.38
CA PRO A 47 -3.89 -1.39 1.34
C PRO A 47 -3.55 -2.88 1.40
N ILE A 48 -2.31 -3.20 1.12
CA ILE A 48 -1.81 -4.57 1.15
C ILE A 48 -0.35 -4.54 1.60
N GLY A 49 -0.02 -5.38 2.58
CA GLY A 49 1.34 -5.54 3.07
C GLY A 49 2.22 -6.31 2.10
N ILE A 50 3.36 -5.74 1.73
CA ILE A 50 4.46 -6.46 1.08
C ILE A 50 5.19 -7.27 2.14
N ILE A 51 5.30 -8.57 1.94
CA ILE A 51 5.94 -9.49 2.88
C ILE A 51 7.33 -9.84 2.38
N VAL A 52 8.34 -9.54 3.19
CA VAL A 52 9.73 -9.98 2.96
C VAL A 52 10.09 -10.97 4.04
N LYS A 53 10.43 -12.20 3.63
CA LYS A 53 10.81 -13.28 4.55
C LYS A 53 11.76 -14.24 3.87
N ASN A 54 12.92 -14.53 4.51
CA ASN A 54 13.93 -15.44 4.00
C ASN A 54 14.31 -15.11 2.54
N GLU A 55 14.67 -13.87 2.26
CA GLU A 55 15.05 -13.35 0.93
C GLU A 55 13.94 -13.46 -0.14
N ARG A 56 12.74 -13.85 0.24
CA ARG A 56 11.58 -13.91 -0.64
C ARG A 56 10.69 -12.69 -0.41
N THR A 57 10.29 -12.02 -1.49
CA THR A 57 9.31 -10.93 -1.47
C THR A 57 8.02 -11.42 -2.11
N PHE A 58 6.90 -11.28 -1.40
CA PHE A 58 5.61 -11.77 -1.89
C PHE A 58 4.44 -10.98 -1.30
N VAL A 59 3.27 -11.14 -1.91
CA VAL A 59 1.99 -10.65 -1.40
C VAL A 59 0.99 -11.79 -1.23
N ARG A 60 -0.02 -11.53 -0.39
CA ARG A 60 -1.20 -12.38 -0.24
C ARG A 60 -2.43 -11.57 -0.62
N LEU A 61 -3.10 -11.97 -1.70
CA LEU A 61 -4.27 -11.32 -2.25
C LEU A 61 -5.51 -12.18 -1.97
N PHE A 62 -6.48 -11.65 -1.24
CA PHE A 62 -7.70 -12.38 -0.93
C PHE A 62 -8.59 -12.53 -2.17
N LYS A 63 -9.14 -13.72 -2.38
CA LYS A 63 -10.03 -14.02 -3.49
C LYS A 63 -11.29 -13.15 -3.44
N GLY A 64 -11.76 -12.75 -4.62
CA GLY A 64 -12.94 -11.91 -4.77
C GLY A 64 -12.69 -10.42 -4.60
N THR A 65 -11.43 -9.99 -4.48
CA THR A 65 -11.05 -8.57 -4.51
C THR A 65 -10.62 -8.15 -5.92
N HIS A 66 -10.81 -6.87 -6.26
CA HIS A 66 -10.37 -6.29 -7.54
C HIS A 66 -8.85 -6.50 -7.75
N THR A 67 -8.04 -6.33 -6.71
CA THR A 67 -6.58 -6.56 -6.79
C THR A 67 -6.26 -8.01 -7.15
N TRP A 68 -6.96 -8.99 -6.55
CA TRP A 68 -6.79 -10.40 -6.89
C TRP A 68 -7.17 -10.69 -8.34
N GLU A 69 -8.29 -10.13 -8.83
CA GLU A 69 -8.74 -10.31 -10.22
C GLU A 69 -7.73 -9.72 -11.20
N ASN A 70 -7.30 -8.47 -10.96
CA ASN A 70 -6.35 -7.77 -11.81
C ASN A 70 -5.00 -8.51 -11.86
N VAL A 71 -4.41 -8.84 -10.71
CA VAL A 71 -3.13 -9.58 -10.67
C VAL A 71 -3.24 -10.97 -11.30
N SER A 72 -4.38 -11.66 -11.15
CA SER A 72 -4.59 -12.95 -11.80
C SER A 72 -4.52 -12.87 -13.33
N LYS A 73 -4.97 -11.76 -13.93
CA LYS A 73 -4.99 -11.51 -15.38
C LYS A 73 -3.70 -10.86 -15.87
N GLU A 74 -3.32 -9.76 -15.24
CA GLU A 74 -2.31 -8.81 -15.74
C GLU A 74 -0.88 -9.15 -15.28
N LYS A 75 -0.74 -9.87 -14.15
CA LYS A 75 0.55 -10.27 -13.55
C LYS A 75 1.43 -9.11 -13.08
N TYR A 76 0.88 -7.93 -12.91
CA TYR A 76 1.59 -6.75 -12.42
C TYR A 76 0.83 -6.07 -11.29
N LEU A 77 1.59 -5.41 -10.43
CA LEU A 77 1.09 -4.48 -9.43
C LEU A 77 2.11 -3.38 -9.18
N ALA A 78 1.65 -2.24 -8.65
CA ALA A 78 2.55 -1.21 -8.14
C ALA A 78 2.33 -1.02 -6.63
N ALA A 79 3.39 -1.11 -5.85
CA ALA A 79 3.38 -0.76 -4.43
C ALA A 79 3.68 0.73 -4.28
N ASN A 80 2.73 1.46 -3.72
CA ASN A 80 2.85 2.89 -3.47
C ASN A 80 3.22 3.12 -2.01
N VAL A 81 4.35 3.80 -1.78
CA VAL A 81 4.82 4.19 -0.46
C VAL A 81 4.12 5.49 -0.06
N VAL A 82 3.21 5.38 0.87
CA VAL A 82 2.33 6.47 1.31
C VAL A 82 2.43 6.64 2.81
N TYR A 83 2.46 7.89 3.29
CA TYR A 83 2.37 8.21 4.71
C TYR A 83 1.19 9.18 4.94
N ASP A 84 0.00 8.73 4.56
CA ASP A 84 -1.27 9.44 4.73
C ASP A 84 -2.34 8.48 5.27
N PRO A 85 -2.72 8.60 6.55
CA PRO A 85 -3.67 7.68 7.17
C PRO A 85 -5.08 7.80 6.56
N LEU A 86 -5.46 8.97 6.07
CA LEU A 86 -6.74 9.17 5.43
C LEU A 86 -6.81 8.43 4.09
N LEU A 87 -5.71 8.42 3.31
CA LEU A 87 -5.65 7.68 2.05
C LEU A 87 -5.70 6.16 2.29
N PHE A 88 -5.08 5.65 3.38
CA PHE A 88 -5.23 4.25 3.76
C PHE A 88 -6.69 3.87 4.05
N VAL A 89 -7.41 4.67 4.81
CA VAL A 89 -8.84 4.43 5.09
C VAL A 89 -9.65 4.53 3.79
N ARG A 90 -9.45 5.58 2.99
CA ARG A 90 -10.18 5.76 1.72
C ARG A 90 -9.97 4.58 0.77
N SER A 91 -8.76 4.18 0.51
CA SER A 91 -8.44 3.08 -0.42
C SER A 91 -8.84 1.69 0.13
N THR A 92 -9.19 1.59 1.41
CA THR A 92 -9.76 0.36 1.98
C THR A 92 -11.24 0.20 1.67
N PHE A 93 -12.01 1.30 1.73
CA PHE A 93 -13.47 1.24 1.74
C PHE A 93 -14.13 1.87 0.51
N PHE A 94 -13.37 2.60 -0.30
CA PHE A 94 -13.88 3.30 -1.49
C PHE A 94 -12.95 3.08 -2.68
N ASP A 95 -13.54 3.04 -3.87
CA ASP A 95 -12.78 3.16 -5.10
C ASP A 95 -12.24 4.60 -5.20
N LEU A 96 -10.95 4.72 -5.54
CA LEU A 96 -10.34 6.01 -5.78
C LEU A 96 -10.68 6.48 -7.21
N GLU A 97 -10.80 7.80 -7.38
CA GLU A 97 -11.08 8.38 -8.68
C GLU A 97 -9.91 8.18 -9.65
N PRO A 98 -10.17 7.94 -10.95
CA PRO A 98 -9.09 7.79 -11.95
C PRO A 98 -8.11 8.96 -11.98
N SER A 99 -8.56 10.15 -11.60
CA SER A 99 -7.74 11.37 -11.50
C SER A 99 -6.69 11.32 -10.39
N GLU A 100 -6.78 10.38 -9.45
CA GLU A 100 -5.81 10.18 -8.35
C GLU A 100 -4.63 9.31 -8.76
N PHE A 101 -4.66 8.76 -9.99
CA PHE A 101 -3.58 7.94 -10.52
C PHE A 101 -2.76 8.68 -11.58
N ASP A 102 -1.47 8.40 -11.61
CA ASP A 102 -0.58 8.58 -12.74
C ASP A 102 -0.24 7.20 -13.32
N TYR A 103 0.42 7.18 -14.48
CA TYR A 103 0.73 5.93 -15.17
C TYR A 103 2.20 5.85 -15.53
N VAL A 104 2.80 4.69 -15.32
CA VAL A 104 4.19 4.42 -15.66
C VAL A 104 4.30 3.32 -16.70
N PRO A 105 5.11 3.53 -17.78
CA PRO A 105 5.31 2.52 -18.80
C PRO A 105 6.27 1.42 -18.31
N VAL A 106 5.82 0.16 -18.40
CA VAL A 106 6.61 -1.04 -18.10
C VAL A 106 6.25 -2.13 -19.10
N HIS A 107 7.24 -2.65 -19.82
CA HIS A 107 7.10 -3.73 -20.81
C HIS A 107 5.95 -3.51 -21.82
N GLY A 108 5.70 -2.26 -22.23
CA GLY A 108 4.64 -1.89 -23.17
C GLY A 108 3.26 -1.72 -22.53
N LEU A 109 3.12 -1.93 -21.22
CA LEU A 109 1.92 -1.68 -20.44
C LEU A 109 2.00 -0.31 -19.78
N SER A 110 0.83 0.26 -19.42
CA SER A 110 0.73 1.52 -18.68
C SER A 110 0.14 1.23 -17.31
N LEU A 111 0.99 1.13 -16.29
CA LEU A 111 0.62 0.68 -14.95
C LEU A 111 0.25 1.85 -14.04
N PRO A 112 -0.88 1.78 -13.31
CA PRO A 112 -1.31 2.86 -12.43
C PRO A 112 -0.42 2.95 -11.18
N ILE A 113 -0.06 4.17 -10.80
CA ILE A 113 0.57 4.54 -9.54
C ILE A 113 -0.21 5.68 -8.90
N LEU A 114 -0.17 5.81 -7.57
CA LEU A 114 -0.86 6.89 -6.88
C LEU A 114 -0.08 8.21 -6.99
N LYS A 115 -0.75 9.29 -7.38
CA LYS A 115 -0.16 10.65 -7.43
C LYS A 115 0.39 11.12 -6.08
N LEU A 116 -0.26 10.72 -4.98
CA LEU A 116 0.15 11.10 -3.62
C LEU A 116 1.26 10.22 -3.04
N ALA A 117 1.68 9.16 -3.75
CA ALA A 117 2.79 8.35 -3.28
C ALA A 117 4.09 9.15 -3.26
N SER A 118 4.88 8.98 -2.20
CA SER A 118 6.24 9.53 -2.11
C SER A 118 7.22 8.74 -2.98
N ALA A 119 6.98 7.44 -3.09
CA ALA A 119 7.72 6.52 -3.94
C ALA A 119 6.81 5.39 -4.41
N TRP A 120 7.20 4.72 -5.47
CA TRP A 120 6.46 3.58 -6.01
C TRP A 120 7.43 2.53 -6.56
N ILE A 121 7.00 1.27 -6.50
CA ILE A 121 7.74 0.13 -7.06
C ILE A 121 6.75 -0.72 -7.83
N VAL A 122 7.01 -0.94 -9.10
CA VAL A 122 6.28 -1.89 -9.94
C VAL A 122 6.90 -3.27 -9.81
N PHE A 123 6.07 -4.26 -9.58
CA PHE A 123 6.44 -5.65 -9.51
C PHE A 123 5.74 -6.45 -10.61
N GLU A 124 6.49 -7.40 -11.20
CA GLU A 124 5.93 -8.54 -11.90
C GLU A 124 5.59 -9.63 -10.87
N CYS A 125 4.39 -10.19 -10.99
CA CYS A 125 3.91 -11.25 -10.11
C CYS A 125 4.24 -12.63 -10.71
N ALA A 126 5.15 -13.32 -10.09
CA ALA A 126 5.59 -14.66 -10.46
C ALA A 126 5.06 -15.74 -9.49
N ASP A 127 5.23 -17.00 -9.84
CA ASP A 127 4.92 -18.15 -8.99
C ASP A 127 3.58 -18.07 -8.24
N LEU A 128 2.52 -17.79 -9.00
CA LEU A 128 1.17 -17.62 -8.47
C LEU A 128 0.64 -18.90 -7.86
N LYS A 129 0.47 -18.93 -6.54
CA LYS A 129 -0.03 -20.09 -5.79
C LYS A 129 -1.40 -19.80 -5.21
N ASN A 130 -2.42 -20.49 -5.71
CA ASN A 130 -3.75 -20.43 -5.15
C ASN A 130 -3.84 -21.26 -3.86
N THR A 131 -4.40 -20.66 -2.82
CA THR A 131 -4.88 -21.32 -1.60
C THR A 131 -6.41 -21.29 -1.58
N ASP A 132 -7.05 -21.85 -0.57
CA ASP A 132 -8.52 -21.83 -0.46
C ASP A 132 -9.08 -20.41 -0.44
N HIS A 133 -8.39 -19.46 0.20
CA HIS A 133 -8.88 -18.11 0.45
C HIS A 133 -8.08 -17.00 -0.23
N ALA A 134 -6.89 -17.28 -0.75
CA ALA A 134 -5.99 -16.27 -1.27
C ALA A 134 -5.14 -16.78 -2.45
N LEU A 135 -4.62 -15.82 -3.20
CA LEU A 135 -3.52 -15.97 -4.14
C LEU A 135 -2.25 -15.44 -3.45
N VAL A 136 -1.21 -16.27 -3.40
CA VAL A 136 0.13 -15.85 -3.00
C VAL A 136 0.96 -15.68 -4.27
N ALA A 137 1.52 -14.48 -4.46
CA ALA A 137 2.33 -14.14 -5.62
C ALA A 137 3.72 -13.68 -5.18
N ASP A 138 4.76 -14.26 -5.75
CA ASP A 138 6.13 -13.79 -5.60
C ASP A 138 6.31 -12.51 -6.41
N LEU A 139 7.03 -11.56 -5.84
CA LEU A 139 7.22 -10.24 -6.41
C LEU A 139 8.63 -10.06 -6.94
N ILE A 140 8.75 -9.80 -8.25
CA ILE A 140 9.99 -9.45 -8.91
C ILE A 140 9.93 -7.95 -9.22
N PRO A 141 10.75 -7.10 -8.58
CA PRO A 141 10.75 -5.67 -8.86
C PRO A 141 11.29 -5.41 -10.28
N VAL A 142 10.56 -4.61 -11.04
CA VAL A 142 10.91 -4.31 -12.45
C VAL A 142 11.16 -2.83 -12.71
N LYS A 143 10.52 -1.95 -11.96
CA LYS A 143 10.70 -0.50 -12.09
C LYS A 143 10.32 0.19 -10.78
N ALA A 144 11.01 1.29 -10.47
CA ALA A 144 10.65 2.11 -9.32
C ALA A 144 10.92 3.58 -9.58
N GLY A 145 10.35 4.44 -8.75
CA GLY A 145 10.62 5.88 -8.80
C GLY A 145 10.20 6.59 -7.53
N PHE A 146 10.66 7.83 -7.42
CA PHE A 146 10.29 8.77 -6.37
C PHE A 146 9.47 9.90 -6.96
N ASN A 147 8.48 10.36 -6.22
CA ASN A 147 7.79 11.59 -6.51
C ASN A 147 8.42 12.73 -5.71
N GLU A 148 9.26 13.54 -6.35
CA GLU A 148 9.99 14.63 -5.70
C GLU A 148 9.05 15.64 -5.02
N ALA A 149 7.85 15.86 -5.56
CA ALA A 149 6.87 16.78 -4.97
C ALA A 149 6.34 16.28 -3.62
N ASN A 150 6.25 14.96 -3.43
CA ASN A 150 5.73 14.31 -2.22
C ASN A 150 6.84 13.86 -1.27
N TRP A 151 8.06 13.71 -1.76
CA TRP A 151 9.24 13.34 -0.96
C TRP A 151 9.80 14.55 -0.20
N LYS A 152 9.03 15.04 0.78
CA LYS A 152 9.40 16.26 1.53
C LYS A 152 10.27 15.99 2.75
N SER A 153 10.15 14.83 3.35
CA SER A 153 10.91 14.43 4.55
C SER A 153 10.79 12.92 4.78
N LEU A 154 11.77 12.34 5.49
CA LEU A 154 11.63 10.98 6.01
C LEU A 154 10.58 10.99 7.14
N PRO A 155 9.54 10.14 7.09
CA PRO A 155 8.56 10.08 8.16
C PRO A 155 9.21 9.50 9.42
N VAL A 156 8.98 10.16 10.55
CA VAL A 156 9.31 9.61 11.87
C VAL A 156 8.16 8.72 12.32
N PRO A 157 8.43 7.56 12.98
CA PRO A 157 7.36 6.70 13.49
C PRO A 157 6.34 7.50 14.31
N ASN A 158 5.08 7.51 13.86
CA ASN A 158 3.97 8.20 14.52
C ASN A 158 2.97 7.15 15.04
N ARG A 159 2.77 7.14 16.36
CA ARG A 159 1.87 6.18 17.01
C ARG A 159 0.40 6.40 16.62
N GLY A 160 0.02 7.64 16.32
CA GLY A 160 -1.32 7.95 15.81
C GLY A 160 -1.55 7.37 14.42
N PHE A 161 -0.61 7.52 13.51
CA PHE A 161 -0.65 6.89 12.18
C PHE A 161 -0.78 5.37 12.28
N ASN A 162 0.08 4.71 13.07
CA ASN A 162 0.02 3.26 13.25
C ASN A 162 -1.32 2.82 13.87
N ALA A 163 -1.87 3.60 14.81
CA ALA A 163 -3.19 3.31 15.39
C ALA A 163 -4.32 3.38 14.37
N VAL A 164 -4.27 4.31 13.41
CA VAL A 164 -5.25 4.35 12.31
C VAL A 164 -5.14 3.11 11.43
N LEU A 165 -3.93 2.65 11.09
CA LEU A 165 -3.74 1.43 10.31
C LEU A 165 -4.36 0.21 11.01
N GLU A 166 -4.05 0.02 12.30
CA GLU A 166 -4.61 -1.09 13.09
C GLU A 166 -6.14 -0.99 13.21
N ALA A 167 -6.69 0.20 13.48
CA ALA A 167 -8.14 0.42 13.52
C ALA A 167 -8.79 0.05 12.18
N THR A 168 -8.16 0.40 11.04
CA THR A 168 -8.66 0.10 9.70
C THR A 168 -8.70 -1.42 9.46
N VAL A 169 -7.66 -2.15 9.87
CA VAL A 169 -7.62 -3.63 9.78
C VAL A 169 -8.75 -4.25 10.62
N HIS A 170 -9.01 -3.73 11.83
CA HIS A 170 -10.10 -4.22 12.66
C HIS A 170 -11.47 -3.85 12.11
N ALA A 171 -11.61 -2.68 11.47
CA ALA A 171 -12.86 -2.25 10.85
C ALA A 171 -13.27 -3.18 9.69
N THR A 172 -12.33 -3.62 8.84
CA THR A 172 -12.65 -4.61 7.79
C THR A 172 -13.13 -5.93 8.38
N ARG A 173 -12.54 -6.38 9.49
CA ARG A 173 -12.96 -7.60 10.18
C ARG A 173 -14.34 -7.44 10.84
N TYR A 174 -14.61 -6.28 11.43
CA TYR A 174 -15.91 -5.98 12.02
C TYR A 174 -17.01 -5.98 10.95
N GLN A 175 -16.77 -5.36 9.79
CA GLN A 175 -17.72 -5.40 8.67
C GLN A 175 -18.02 -6.83 8.19
N LEU A 176 -17.02 -7.72 8.18
CA LEU A 176 -17.18 -9.10 7.74
C LEU A 176 -17.88 -10.00 8.77
N THR A 177 -17.65 -9.79 10.05
CA THR A 177 -18.06 -10.74 11.10
C THR A 177 -19.12 -10.21 12.06
N GLY A 178 -19.21 -8.88 12.24
CA GLY A 178 -20.05 -8.24 13.26
C GLY A 178 -19.59 -8.48 14.69
N GLU A 179 -18.40 -9.06 14.92
CA GLU A 179 -17.94 -9.41 16.26
C GLU A 179 -17.51 -8.17 17.07
N GLU A 180 -18.16 -7.95 18.22
CA GLU A 180 -17.94 -6.79 19.11
C GLU A 180 -16.47 -6.60 19.53
N LYS A 181 -15.70 -7.69 19.66
CA LYS A 181 -14.27 -7.61 19.99
C LYS A 181 -13.47 -6.69 19.05
N TYR A 182 -13.85 -6.63 17.75
CA TYR A 182 -13.18 -5.75 16.79
C TYR A 182 -13.56 -4.29 17.01
N LEU A 183 -14.81 -4.03 17.41
CA LEU A 183 -15.24 -2.68 17.74
C LEU A 183 -14.55 -2.17 19.02
N GLU A 184 -14.33 -3.00 20.01
CA GLU A 184 -13.55 -2.66 21.21
C GLU A 184 -12.10 -2.28 20.84
N LEU A 185 -11.47 -3.03 19.92
CA LEU A 185 -10.12 -2.72 19.42
C LEU A 185 -10.11 -1.41 18.65
N ILE A 186 -11.10 -1.13 17.80
CA ILE A 186 -11.22 0.14 17.08
C ILE A 186 -11.29 1.30 18.07
N ARG A 187 -12.10 1.22 19.12
CA ARG A 187 -12.20 2.25 20.19
C ARG A 187 -10.87 2.44 20.93
N HIS A 188 -10.15 1.33 21.19
CA HIS A 188 -8.82 1.41 21.78
C HIS A 188 -7.84 2.20 20.91
N TYR A 189 -7.78 1.90 19.62
CA TYR A 189 -6.90 2.57 18.67
C TYR A 189 -7.33 4.01 18.39
N GLU A 190 -8.63 4.32 18.41
CA GLU A 190 -9.11 5.71 18.34
C GLU A 190 -8.56 6.56 19.48
N SER A 191 -8.59 6.05 20.72
CA SER A 191 -8.02 6.75 21.87
C SER A 191 -6.52 7.05 21.65
N LEU A 192 -5.80 6.10 21.06
CA LEU A 192 -4.37 6.26 20.76
C LEU A 192 -4.14 7.25 19.62
N ALA A 193 -4.93 7.17 18.55
CA ALA A 193 -4.87 8.09 17.41
C ALA A 193 -5.20 9.53 17.84
N SER A 194 -6.22 9.72 18.68
CA SER A 194 -6.59 11.02 19.22
C SER A 194 -5.51 11.65 20.10
N LYS A 195 -4.77 10.81 20.88
CA LYS A 195 -3.72 11.28 21.78
C LYS A 195 -2.40 11.57 21.07
N CYS A 196 -2.03 10.76 20.07
CA CYS A 196 -0.71 10.77 19.46
C CYS A 196 -0.69 11.28 18.02
N GLY A 197 -1.83 11.34 17.36
CA GLY A 197 -2.00 11.80 15.99
C GLY A 197 -2.26 13.30 15.88
N GLY A 198 -2.23 13.77 14.65
CA GLY A 198 -2.60 15.13 14.25
C GLY A 198 -4.00 15.19 13.64
N GLU A 199 -4.24 16.23 12.84
CA GLU A 199 -5.55 16.43 12.20
C GLU A 199 -5.87 15.37 11.13
N ASN A 200 -4.87 14.81 10.45
CA ASN A 200 -5.09 13.78 9.44
C ASN A 200 -5.54 12.46 10.06
N GLU A 201 -4.93 12.06 11.19
CA GLU A 201 -5.32 10.88 11.93
C GLU A 201 -6.73 11.01 12.50
N LYS A 202 -7.10 12.19 13.01
CA LYS A 202 -8.47 12.46 13.50
C LYS A 202 -9.50 12.39 12.37
N LYS A 203 -9.19 12.95 11.19
CA LYS A 203 -10.06 12.87 10.01
C LYS A 203 -10.21 11.43 9.53
N ALA A 204 -9.11 10.66 9.52
CA ALA A 204 -9.13 9.26 9.14
C ALA A 204 -10.00 8.41 10.08
N MET A 205 -9.87 8.60 11.40
CA MET A 205 -10.72 7.93 12.38
C MET A 205 -12.20 8.32 12.23
N LYS A 206 -12.49 9.61 12.03
CA LYS A 206 -13.87 10.06 11.79
C LYS A 206 -14.47 9.36 10.56
N LEU A 207 -13.74 9.33 9.44
CA LEU A 207 -14.18 8.64 8.23
C LEU A 207 -14.42 7.15 8.50
N LEU A 208 -13.54 6.51 9.28
CA LEU A 208 -13.69 5.09 9.65
C LEU A 208 -15.00 4.82 10.39
N TYR A 209 -15.38 5.67 11.35
CA TYR A 209 -16.66 5.56 12.06
C TYR A 209 -17.85 5.80 11.13
N GLU A 210 -17.79 6.80 10.26
CA GLU A 210 -18.84 7.05 9.25
C GLU A 210 -19.06 5.81 8.34
N VAL A 211 -17.99 5.16 7.89
CA VAL A 211 -18.05 3.92 7.08
C VAL A 211 -18.69 2.77 7.85
N LEU A 212 -18.46 2.68 9.16
CA LEU A 212 -19.04 1.64 10.02
C LEU A 212 -20.48 1.94 10.46
N GLY A 213 -21.01 3.14 10.19
CA GLY A 213 -22.32 3.58 10.63
C GLY A 213 -22.40 3.86 12.13
N LEU A 214 -21.32 4.28 12.75
CA LEU A 214 -21.15 4.50 14.19
C LEU A 214 -21.07 5.98 14.55
#